data_a5b9c24c1490b897cb6c2c5d7c3bc1fd
#
_entry.id   a5b9c24c1490b897cb6c2c5d7c3bc1fd
#
_cell.length_a   1.000
_cell.length_b   1.000
_cell.length_c   1.000
_cell.angle_alpha   90.00
_cell.angle_beta   90.00
_cell.angle_gamma   90.00
#
_symmetry.space_group_name_H-M   'P 1'
#
loop_
_entity.id
_entity.type
_entity.pdbx_description
1 polymer ?
#
loop_
_entity_poly.entity_id
_entity_poly.type
_entity_poly.pdbx_seq_one_letter_code
_entity_poly.pdbx_strand_id
1 'polypeptide(L)'
;RQRQMCIRDSDKIDYNIELYTKPELVYIPLENKSGTTYKYLVKEGDYIYKGMTVAINKDNNFPVHSSVSGYAICGTNKMISNGKKIKCIVVENDFKEKYEKSKLKSKDINSYTKETFINDLRDNGISGLGGADYPTFLKYSMDNISCLIVNGVECEPFVSCDKAVMANYADSILEAIDNILEIVKIPRAIIAVKSNDIKSIRMFNKYIKTCLLYTSDAADEEDS
;
A
#
# COMPACT_ATOMS: atom_id res chain seq x y z
N ARG A 1 -13.53 -23.06 19.49
CA ARG A 1 -12.52 -23.79 18.67
C ARG A 1 -11.75 -22.87 17.69
N GLN A 2 -12.41 -21.90 17.06
CA GLN A 2 -11.75 -20.94 16.15
C GLN A 2 -10.75 -20.01 16.86
N ARG A 3 -11.05 -19.53 18.08
CA ARG A 3 -10.14 -18.71 18.91
C ARG A 3 -8.81 -19.41 19.22
N GLN A 4 -8.85 -20.73 19.53
CA GLN A 4 -7.61 -21.47 19.82
C GLN A 4 -6.73 -21.68 18.58
N MET A 5 -7.31 -21.73 17.38
CA MET A 5 -6.54 -21.79 16.14
C MET A 5 -5.79 -20.48 15.86
N CYS A 6 -6.45 -19.32 15.96
CA CYS A 6 -5.81 -18.02 15.74
C CYS A 6 -4.64 -17.75 16.71
N ILE A 7 -4.74 -18.15 17.98
CA ILE A 7 -3.68 -17.98 18.98
C ILE A 7 -2.47 -18.89 18.66
N ARG A 8 -2.70 -20.13 18.21
CA ARG A 8 -1.61 -21.07 17.85
C ARG A 8 -0.86 -20.67 16.59
N ASP A 9 -1.53 -20.00 15.65
CA ASP A 9 -0.93 -19.61 14.38
C ASP A 9 -0.07 -18.35 14.50
N SER A 10 -0.39 -17.46 15.47
CA SER A 10 0.40 -16.26 15.74
C SER A 10 1.78 -16.54 16.31
N ASP A 11 2.00 -17.69 16.93
CA ASP A 11 3.28 -18.08 17.56
C ASP A 11 4.35 -18.57 16.55
N LYS A 12 3.96 -18.76 15.28
CA LYS A 12 4.83 -19.27 14.21
C LYS A 12 5.06 -18.28 13.06
N ILE A 13 4.82 -16.99 13.30
CA ILE A 13 4.99 -15.99 12.25
C ILE A 13 6.48 -15.82 11.94
N ASP A 14 6.84 -16.05 10.69
CA ASP A 14 8.12 -15.61 10.14
C ASP A 14 8.00 -14.14 9.77
N TYR A 15 8.77 -13.29 10.46
CA TYR A 15 8.84 -11.86 10.21
C TYR A 15 9.85 -11.49 9.10
N ASN A 16 10.49 -12.47 8.48
CA ASN A 16 11.39 -12.22 7.37
C ASN A 16 10.59 -11.78 6.14
N ILE A 17 11.08 -10.76 5.47
CA ILE A 17 10.51 -10.27 4.21
C ILE A 17 11.46 -10.66 3.09
N GLU A 18 10.98 -11.50 2.19
CA GLU A 18 11.70 -11.88 0.98
C GLU A 18 11.33 -10.94 -0.17
N LEU A 19 12.33 -10.45 -0.90
CA LEU A 19 12.13 -9.60 -2.06
C LEU A 19 12.05 -10.45 -3.33
N TYR A 20 10.88 -10.47 -3.96
CA TYR A 20 10.69 -11.06 -5.27
C TYR A 20 10.86 -9.99 -6.37
N THR A 21 12.09 -9.81 -6.83
CA THR A 21 12.48 -8.70 -7.71
C THR A 21 12.54 -9.04 -9.20
N LYS A 22 12.42 -10.31 -9.57
CA LYS A 22 12.64 -10.78 -10.96
C LYS A 22 11.50 -11.67 -11.48
N PRO A 23 10.24 -11.19 -11.49
CA PRO A 23 9.17 -11.91 -12.18
C PRO A 23 9.42 -11.88 -13.69
N GLU A 24 9.23 -13.00 -14.40
CA GLU A 24 9.28 -13.04 -15.88
C GLU A 24 8.10 -12.29 -16.49
N LEU A 25 6.92 -12.43 -15.88
CA LEU A 25 5.68 -11.80 -16.32
C LEU A 25 5.00 -11.07 -15.16
N VAL A 26 4.55 -9.85 -15.43
CA VAL A 26 3.71 -9.08 -14.50
C VAL A 26 2.31 -8.93 -15.08
N TYR A 27 1.30 -9.29 -14.30
CA TYR A 27 -0.11 -9.20 -14.67
C TYR A 27 -0.74 -8.00 -13.98
N ILE A 28 -1.15 -7.01 -14.76
CA ILE A 28 -1.77 -5.77 -14.27
C ILE A 28 -3.27 -5.86 -14.52
N PRO A 29 -4.10 -6.04 -13.46
CA PRO A 29 -5.54 -6.16 -13.61
C PRO A 29 -6.17 -4.86 -14.08
N LEU A 30 -7.17 -4.98 -14.98
CA LEU A 30 -7.97 -3.85 -15.48
C LEU A 30 -9.30 -3.71 -14.75
N GLU A 31 -9.45 -4.40 -13.65
CA GLU A 31 -10.56 -4.29 -12.73
C GLU A 31 -10.03 -4.55 -11.31
N ASN A 32 -10.40 -3.71 -10.36
CA ASN A 32 -10.02 -3.91 -8.96
C ASN A 32 -11.05 -4.79 -8.22
N LYS A 33 -10.77 -5.09 -6.94
CA LYS A 33 -11.64 -5.93 -6.10
C LYS A 33 -13.05 -5.37 -5.91
N SER A 34 -13.21 -4.04 -5.96
CA SER A 34 -14.51 -3.36 -5.85
C SER A 34 -15.28 -3.29 -7.17
N GLY A 35 -14.76 -3.84 -8.26
CA GLY A 35 -15.39 -3.83 -9.58
C GLY A 35 -15.11 -2.57 -10.41
N THR A 36 -14.27 -1.68 -9.93
CA THR A 36 -13.85 -0.50 -10.68
C THR A 36 -13.00 -0.92 -11.88
N THR A 37 -13.37 -0.43 -13.08
CA THR A 37 -12.69 -0.79 -14.33
C THR A 37 -11.71 0.28 -14.78
N TYR A 38 -10.64 -0.17 -15.44
CA TYR A 38 -9.58 0.68 -15.98
C TYR A 38 -9.51 0.59 -17.50
N LYS A 39 -9.23 1.72 -18.13
CA LYS A 39 -8.91 1.78 -19.56
C LYS A 39 -7.41 1.66 -19.72
N TYR A 40 -6.95 0.68 -20.50
CA TYR A 40 -5.54 0.58 -20.85
C TYR A 40 -5.12 1.69 -21.83
N LEU A 41 -3.88 2.15 -21.66
CA LEU A 41 -3.27 3.21 -22.48
C LEU A 41 -2.20 2.68 -23.43
N VAL A 42 -1.86 1.40 -23.32
CA VAL A 42 -0.79 0.74 -24.08
C VAL A 42 -1.37 -0.30 -25.03
N LYS A 43 -0.63 -0.61 -26.09
CA LYS A 43 -0.96 -1.62 -27.08
C LYS A 43 -0.01 -2.81 -26.96
N GLU A 44 -0.41 -3.94 -27.51
CA GLU A 44 0.46 -5.12 -27.67
C GLU A 44 1.72 -4.75 -28.44
N GLY A 45 2.88 -5.16 -27.91
CA GLY A 45 4.19 -4.87 -28.48
C GLY A 45 4.80 -3.53 -28.02
N ASP A 46 4.05 -2.67 -27.34
CA ASP A 46 4.61 -1.42 -26.82
C ASP A 46 5.70 -1.71 -25.76
N TYR A 47 6.77 -0.94 -25.81
CA TYR A 47 7.78 -0.97 -24.75
C TYR A 47 7.33 -0.16 -23.54
N ILE A 48 7.33 -0.81 -22.37
CA ILE A 48 6.88 -0.26 -21.09
C ILE A 48 8.11 0.07 -20.24
N TYR A 49 8.11 1.26 -19.65
CA TYR A 49 9.09 1.63 -18.64
C TYR A 49 8.56 1.31 -17.23
N LYS A 50 9.46 0.98 -16.31
CA LYS A 50 9.10 0.87 -14.87
C LYS A 50 8.59 2.23 -14.38
N GLY A 51 7.45 2.24 -13.70
CA GLY A 51 6.73 3.46 -13.29
C GLY A 51 5.87 4.11 -14.38
N MET A 52 5.87 3.61 -15.62
CA MET A 52 5.00 4.12 -16.69
C MET A 52 3.53 3.85 -16.38
N THR A 53 2.66 4.84 -16.62
CA THR A 53 1.21 4.66 -16.52
C THR A 53 0.73 3.80 -17.69
N VAL A 54 0.16 2.63 -17.39
CA VAL A 54 -0.31 1.65 -18.38
C VAL A 54 -1.82 1.58 -18.49
N ALA A 55 -2.52 2.02 -17.45
CA ALA A 55 -3.97 2.12 -17.44
C ALA A 55 -4.44 3.27 -16.54
N ILE A 56 -5.67 3.74 -16.75
CA ILE A 56 -6.34 4.75 -15.91
C ILE A 56 -7.77 4.35 -15.62
N ASN A 57 -8.23 4.72 -14.43
CA ASN A 57 -9.65 4.70 -14.11
C ASN A 57 -10.38 5.76 -14.94
N LYS A 58 -11.53 5.41 -15.54
CA LYS A 58 -12.29 6.29 -16.41
C LYS A 58 -12.96 7.44 -15.68
N ASP A 59 -13.30 7.25 -14.40
CA ASP A 59 -14.13 8.19 -13.65
C ASP A 59 -13.31 9.30 -12.99
N ASN A 60 -12.10 8.96 -12.51
CA ASN A 60 -11.26 9.88 -11.73
C ASN A 60 -9.82 10.00 -12.25
N ASN A 61 -9.50 9.39 -13.39
CA ASN A 61 -8.17 9.35 -13.99
C ASN A 61 -7.08 8.75 -13.09
N PHE A 62 -7.46 7.97 -12.08
CA PHE A 62 -6.51 7.34 -11.18
C PHE A 62 -5.65 6.33 -11.95
N PRO A 63 -4.31 6.47 -11.94
CA PRO A 63 -3.42 5.70 -12.78
C PRO A 63 -3.07 4.33 -12.18
N VAL A 64 -2.72 3.41 -13.06
CA VAL A 64 -2.04 2.16 -12.71
C VAL A 64 -0.72 2.10 -13.46
N HIS A 65 0.36 1.80 -12.72
CA HIS A 65 1.72 1.83 -13.23
C HIS A 65 2.31 0.43 -13.36
N SER A 66 3.26 0.27 -14.29
CA SER A 66 4.04 -0.96 -14.38
C SER A 66 5.13 -0.99 -13.30
N SER A 67 5.29 -2.13 -12.64
CA SER A 67 6.36 -2.38 -11.68
C SER A 67 7.68 -2.84 -12.32
N VAL A 68 7.68 -3.15 -13.61
CA VAL A 68 8.84 -3.62 -14.37
C VAL A 68 8.96 -2.89 -15.70
N SER A 69 10.12 -2.94 -16.35
CA SER A 69 10.27 -2.58 -17.75
C SER A 69 10.18 -3.82 -18.65
N GLY A 70 9.75 -3.64 -19.90
CA GLY A 70 9.63 -4.74 -20.84
C GLY A 70 8.62 -4.47 -21.95
N TYR A 71 8.00 -5.53 -22.48
CA TYR A 71 7.05 -5.43 -23.59
C TYR A 71 5.63 -5.80 -23.16
N ALA A 72 4.65 -5.03 -23.60
CA ALA A 72 3.25 -5.28 -23.32
C ALA A 72 2.69 -6.43 -24.16
N ILE A 73 2.05 -7.39 -23.48
CA ILE A 73 1.19 -8.42 -24.08
C ILE A 73 -0.23 -8.12 -23.61
N CYS A 74 -1.11 -7.71 -24.52
CA CYS A 74 -2.47 -7.28 -24.17
C CYS A 74 -3.49 -8.44 -24.28
N GLY A 75 -4.61 -8.30 -23.56
CA GLY A 75 -5.80 -9.12 -23.78
C GLY A 75 -5.85 -10.46 -23.06
N THR A 76 -4.95 -10.72 -22.12
CA THR A 76 -4.96 -11.96 -21.33
C THR A 76 -5.96 -11.88 -20.18
N ASN A 77 -6.78 -12.91 -20.00
CA ASN A 77 -7.65 -13.05 -18.83
C ASN A 77 -6.95 -13.89 -17.76
N LYS A 78 -6.91 -13.37 -16.53
CA LYS A 78 -6.37 -14.08 -15.37
C LYS A 78 -7.41 -14.19 -14.26
N MET A 79 -7.36 -15.26 -13.52
CA MET A 79 -8.19 -15.47 -12.35
C MET A 79 -7.54 -14.75 -11.16
N ILE A 80 -8.32 -13.92 -10.48
CA ILE A 80 -7.93 -13.25 -9.24
C ILE A 80 -8.35 -14.05 -8.01
N SER A 81 -7.93 -13.62 -6.83
CA SER A 81 -8.12 -14.34 -5.56
C SER A 81 -9.56 -14.71 -5.21
N ASN A 82 -10.55 -13.98 -5.72
CA ASN A 82 -11.98 -14.27 -5.52
C ASN A 82 -12.56 -15.24 -6.56
N GLY A 83 -11.72 -15.84 -7.43
CA GLY A 83 -12.15 -16.78 -8.49
C GLY A 83 -12.69 -16.11 -9.76
N LYS A 84 -12.83 -14.78 -9.81
CA LYS A 84 -13.26 -14.04 -11.00
C LYS A 84 -12.14 -13.99 -12.02
N LYS A 85 -12.48 -14.20 -13.30
CA LYS A 85 -11.57 -13.96 -14.42
C LYS A 85 -11.69 -12.50 -14.86
N ILE A 86 -10.59 -11.78 -14.84
CA ILE A 86 -10.53 -10.38 -15.27
C ILE A 86 -9.48 -10.19 -16.35
N LYS A 87 -9.69 -9.18 -17.19
CA LYS A 87 -8.74 -8.77 -18.21
C LYS A 87 -7.51 -8.12 -17.58
N CYS A 88 -6.32 -8.52 -18.03
CA CYS A 88 -5.05 -7.97 -17.56
C CYS A 88 -4.22 -7.46 -18.74
N ILE A 89 -3.42 -6.42 -18.50
CA ILE A 89 -2.22 -6.14 -19.26
C ILE A 89 -1.14 -7.06 -18.72
N VAL A 90 -0.41 -7.73 -19.58
CA VAL A 90 0.77 -8.51 -19.21
C VAL A 90 1.99 -7.76 -19.68
N VAL A 91 2.98 -7.62 -18.83
CA VAL A 91 4.30 -7.09 -19.19
C VAL A 91 5.32 -8.21 -19.08
N GLU A 92 5.94 -8.56 -20.20
CA GLU A 92 7.09 -9.45 -20.25
C GLU A 92 8.32 -8.65 -19.81
N ASN A 93 8.89 -9.03 -18.66
CA ASN A 93 9.99 -8.31 -18.03
C ASN A 93 11.29 -8.50 -18.82
N ASP A 94 11.93 -7.41 -19.21
CA ASP A 94 13.23 -7.43 -19.89
C ASP A 94 14.42 -7.40 -18.92
N PHE A 95 14.16 -7.37 -17.61
CA PHE A 95 15.13 -7.33 -16.51
C PHE A 95 16.12 -6.14 -16.55
N LYS A 96 15.83 -5.11 -17.37
CA LYS A 96 16.71 -3.93 -17.53
C LYS A 96 16.39 -2.81 -16.55
N GLU A 97 15.25 -2.92 -15.84
CA GLU A 97 14.80 -1.93 -14.86
C GLU A 97 14.83 -0.48 -15.38
N LYS A 98 14.47 -0.27 -16.65
CA LYS A 98 14.45 1.07 -17.24
C LYS A 98 13.28 1.88 -16.71
N TYR A 99 13.59 2.99 -16.06
CA TYR A 99 12.59 3.91 -15.51
C TYR A 99 12.15 4.96 -16.52
N GLU A 100 10.90 5.41 -16.36
CA GLU A 100 10.43 6.63 -16.99
C GLU A 100 11.09 7.84 -16.32
N LYS A 101 11.99 8.52 -17.05
CA LYS A 101 12.85 9.59 -16.50
C LYS A 101 12.09 10.74 -15.83
N SER A 102 10.85 11.00 -16.25
CA SER A 102 10.00 12.06 -15.70
C SER A 102 9.58 11.82 -14.25
N LYS A 103 9.57 10.56 -13.79
CA LYS A 103 9.09 10.15 -12.47
C LYS A 103 10.18 9.97 -11.41
N LEU A 104 11.45 10.13 -11.76
CA LEU A 104 12.58 9.92 -10.84
C LEU A 104 12.95 11.17 -10.01
N LYS A 105 12.17 12.24 -10.04
CA LYS A 105 12.46 13.43 -9.25
C LYS A 105 11.98 13.24 -7.82
N SER A 106 12.93 13.09 -6.88
CA SER A 106 12.63 13.25 -5.46
C SER A 106 12.27 14.71 -5.18
N LYS A 107 11.22 14.93 -4.41
CA LYS A 107 10.86 16.24 -3.87
C LYS A 107 11.30 16.32 -2.42
N ASP A 108 11.74 17.50 -1.99
CA ASP A 108 11.97 17.76 -0.58
C ASP A 108 10.62 17.70 0.15
N ILE A 109 10.54 16.93 1.21
CA ILE A 109 9.33 16.77 2.01
C ILE A 109 8.82 18.12 2.55
N ASN A 110 9.73 19.02 2.91
CA ASN A 110 9.41 20.35 3.41
C ASN A 110 8.80 21.28 2.35
N SER A 111 8.87 20.90 1.08
CA SER A 111 8.27 21.69 -0.02
C SER A 111 6.81 21.35 -0.28
N TYR A 112 6.26 20.35 0.39
CA TYR A 112 4.88 19.94 0.18
C TYR A 112 3.87 20.87 0.84
N THR A 113 2.85 21.22 0.07
CA THR A 113 1.57 21.69 0.59
C THR A 113 0.57 20.52 0.59
N LYS A 114 -0.53 20.64 1.34
CA LYS A 114 -1.61 19.62 1.31
C LYS A 114 -2.04 19.31 -0.13
N GLU A 115 -2.22 20.34 -0.96
CA GLU A 115 -2.65 20.20 -2.35
C GLU A 115 -1.63 19.42 -3.21
N THR A 116 -0.34 19.82 -3.15
CA THR A 116 0.70 19.13 -3.92
C THR A 116 0.91 17.70 -3.48
N PHE A 117 0.77 17.42 -2.18
CA PHE A 117 0.81 16.07 -1.63
C PHE A 117 -0.34 15.20 -2.16
N ILE A 118 -1.57 15.70 -2.13
CA ILE A 118 -2.76 15.00 -2.65
C ILE A 118 -2.60 14.70 -4.14
N ASN A 119 -2.12 15.68 -4.92
CA ASN A 119 -1.86 15.48 -6.35
C ASN A 119 -0.80 14.41 -6.60
N ASP A 120 0.29 14.41 -5.85
CA ASP A 120 1.34 13.40 -6.00
C ASP A 120 0.83 12.00 -5.60
N LEU A 121 0.02 11.87 -4.55
CA LEU A 121 -0.60 10.60 -4.19
C LEU A 121 -1.50 10.07 -5.32
N ARG A 122 -2.28 10.95 -5.95
CA ARG A 122 -3.13 10.60 -7.09
C ARG A 122 -2.29 10.21 -8.30
N ASP A 123 -1.35 11.04 -8.70
CA ASP A 123 -0.58 10.88 -9.95
C ASP A 123 0.40 9.69 -9.88
N ASN A 124 0.79 9.29 -8.67
CA ASN A 124 1.57 8.08 -8.44
C ASN A 124 0.71 6.82 -8.16
N GLY A 125 -0.61 6.94 -8.22
CA GLY A 125 -1.52 5.79 -8.10
C GLY A 125 -1.47 5.13 -6.72
N ILE A 126 -1.28 5.90 -5.64
CA ILE A 126 -1.19 5.35 -4.30
C ILE A 126 -2.58 4.97 -3.79
N SER A 127 -2.77 3.68 -3.52
CA SER A 127 -4.01 3.12 -2.96
C SER A 127 -3.71 2.22 -1.76
N GLY A 128 -4.74 1.95 -0.97
CA GLY A 128 -4.63 0.98 0.12
C GLY A 128 -4.43 -0.44 -0.42
N LEU A 129 -3.39 -1.12 0.00
CA LEU A 129 -3.08 -2.51 -0.40
C LEU A 129 -3.97 -3.54 0.30
N GLY A 130 -4.71 -3.13 1.33
CA GLY A 130 -5.75 -3.93 1.99
C GLY A 130 -7.05 -3.98 1.18
N GLY A 131 -8.05 -4.69 1.71
CA GLY A 131 -9.31 -5.11 1.11
C GLY A 131 -9.93 -4.29 -0.02
N ALA A 132 -10.08 -2.98 0.12
CA ALA A 132 -10.93 -2.16 -0.77
C ALA A 132 -10.19 -1.44 -1.91
N ASP A 133 -8.87 -1.51 -2.00
CA ASP A 133 -8.05 -0.77 -2.98
C ASP A 133 -8.42 0.74 -3.07
N TYR A 134 -8.78 1.34 -1.91
CA TYR A 134 -9.29 2.70 -1.88
C TYR A 134 -8.18 3.71 -2.18
N PRO A 135 -8.37 4.64 -3.14
CA PRO A 135 -7.36 5.63 -3.50
C PRO A 135 -7.00 6.53 -2.31
N THR A 136 -5.73 6.59 -1.95
CA THR A 136 -5.26 7.26 -0.73
C THR A 136 -5.48 8.78 -0.79
N PHE A 137 -5.35 9.38 -1.97
CA PHE A 137 -5.56 10.81 -2.15
C PHE A 137 -6.98 11.27 -1.71
N LEU A 138 -8.01 10.43 -1.88
CA LEU A 138 -9.37 10.75 -1.46
C LEU A 138 -9.51 10.84 0.06
N LYS A 139 -8.71 10.06 0.82
CA LYS A 139 -8.72 10.13 2.29
C LYS A 139 -8.22 11.48 2.79
N TYR A 140 -7.14 11.99 2.18
CA TYR A 140 -6.50 13.23 2.61
C TYR A 140 -7.13 14.49 1.96
N SER A 141 -7.99 14.32 0.95
CA SER A 141 -8.76 15.44 0.35
C SER A 141 -9.86 15.97 1.26
N MET A 142 -10.24 15.23 2.30
CA MET A 142 -11.23 15.67 3.28
C MET A 142 -10.70 16.85 4.11
N ASP A 143 -11.60 17.77 4.47
CA ASP A 143 -11.29 18.85 5.38
C ASP A 143 -11.52 18.45 6.84
N ASN A 144 -10.87 19.17 7.75
CA ASN A 144 -11.04 19.02 9.20
C ASN A 144 -10.82 17.60 9.73
N ILE A 145 -9.80 16.91 9.24
CA ILE A 145 -9.42 15.61 9.75
C ILE A 145 -8.86 15.80 11.19
N SER A 146 -9.53 15.24 12.18
CA SER A 146 -9.17 15.38 13.58
C SER A 146 -8.18 14.35 14.10
N CYS A 147 -8.06 13.22 13.39
CA CYS A 147 -7.20 12.11 13.77
C CYS A 147 -6.87 11.22 12.59
N LEU A 148 -5.61 10.81 12.48
CA LEU A 148 -5.16 9.76 11.57
C LEU A 148 -5.15 8.42 12.32
N ILE A 149 -5.93 7.45 11.85
CA ILE A 149 -5.91 6.09 12.42
C ILE A 149 -5.11 5.20 11.48
N VAL A 150 -4.01 4.67 11.98
CA VAL A 150 -3.16 3.70 11.28
C VAL A 150 -3.55 2.31 11.75
N ASN A 151 -4.24 1.58 10.89
CA ASN A 151 -4.75 0.26 11.21
C ASN A 151 -3.68 -0.82 10.97
N GLY A 152 -3.04 -1.29 12.03
CA GLY A 152 -2.15 -2.46 12.06
C GLY A 152 -2.82 -3.72 12.61
N VAL A 153 -4.17 -3.73 12.70
CA VAL A 153 -4.92 -4.90 13.18
C VAL A 153 -5.17 -5.86 12.02
N GLU A 154 -4.38 -6.92 11.94
CA GLU A 154 -4.55 -7.97 10.94
C GLU A 154 -5.55 -9.01 11.44
N CYS A 155 -6.70 -9.13 10.75
CA CYS A 155 -7.83 -9.94 11.22
C CYS A 155 -7.91 -11.32 10.56
N GLU A 156 -7.26 -11.53 9.41
CA GLU A 156 -7.35 -12.78 8.66
C GLU A 156 -6.42 -13.85 9.23
N PRO A 157 -6.89 -15.08 9.44
CA PRO A 157 -6.04 -16.21 9.84
C PRO A 157 -4.94 -16.45 8.79
N PHE A 158 -3.73 -16.77 9.24
CA PHE A 158 -2.54 -17.06 8.42
C PHE A 158 -1.99 -15.87 7.61
N VAL A 159 -2.62 -14.70 7.65
CA VAL A 159 -2.05 -13.47 7.08
C VAL A 159 -1.20 -12.78 8.14
N SER A 160 0.04 -12.45 7.79
CA SER A 160 1.03 -11.83 8.69
C SER A 160 1.84 -10.71 8.03
N CYS A 161 1.39 -10.23 6.86
CA CYS A 161 2.12 -9.22 6.11
C CYS A 161 2.21 -7.90 6.86
N ASP A 162 1.12 -7.42 7.49
CA ASP A 162 1.12 -6.18 8.24
C ASP A 162 2.02 -6.27 9.47
N LYS A 163 1.99 -7.40 10.19
CA LYS A 163 2.89 -7.65 11.33
C LYS A 163 4.36 -7.65 10.90
N ALA A 164 4.68 -8.32 9.78
CA ALA A 164 6.04 -8.34 9.26
C ALA A 164 6.52 -6.93 8.87
N VAL A 165 5.67 -6.14 8.21
CA VAL A 165 5.97 -4.74 7.84
C VAL A 165 6.16 -3.89 9.09
N MET A 166 5.24 -3.92 10.06
CA MET A 166 5.36 -3.16 11.31
C MET A 166 6.61 -3.52 12.10
N ALA A 167 6.97 -4.80 12.16
CA ALA A 167 8.14 -5.25 12.90
C ALA A 167 9.48 -4.87 12.26
N ASN A 168 9.53 -4.72 10.92
CA ASN A 168 10.78 -4.44 10.21
C ASN A 168 10.94 -2.96 9.83
N TYR A 169 9.84 -2.20 9.70
CA TYR A 169 9.85 -0.83 9.18
C TYR A 169 9.10 0.16 10.12
N ALA A 170 9.12 -0.10 11.43
CA ALA A 170 8.42 0.75 12.41
C ALA A 170 8.90 2.21 12.37
N ASP A 171 10.20 2.45 12.20
CA ASP A 171 10.80 3.77 12.06
C ASP A 171 10.28 4.51 10.82
N SER A 172 10.32 3.87 9.67
CA SER A 172 9.82 4.46 8.42
C SER A 172 8.30 4.71 8.44
N ILE A 173 7.55 3.85 9.12
CA ILE A 173 6.10 4.05 9.33
C ILE A 173 5.86 5.30 10.18
N LEU A 174 6.59 5.48 11.27
CA LEU A 174 6.46 6.64 12.14
C LEU A 174 6.88 7.92 11.43
N GLU A 175 7.98 7.91 10.68
CA GLU A 175 8.42 9.04 9.86
C GLU A 175 7.34 9.43 8.82
N ALA A 176 6.74 8.45 8.15
CA ALA A 176 5.65 8.70 7.21
C ALA A 176 4.42 9.30 7.90
N ILE A 177 4.08 8.84 9.10
CA ILE A 177 2.97 9.40 9.90
C ILE A 177 3.27 10.85 10.24
N ASP A 178 4.47 11.17 10.76
CA ASP A 178 4.87 12.55 11.12
C ASP A 178 4.74 13.49 9.91
N ASN A 179 5.28 13.07 8.76
CA ASN A 179 5.18 13.83 7.52
C ASN A 179 3.72 14.08 7.09
N ILE A 180 2.85 13.07 7.20
CA ILE A 180 1.43 13.19 6.87
C ILE A 180 0.73 14.17 7.81
N LEU A 181 0.99 14.05 9.14
CA LEU A 181 0.42 14.95 10.14
C LEU A 181 0.80 16.41 9.86
N GLU A 182 2.06 16.64 9.51
CA GLU A 182 2.58 17.99 9.23
C GLU A 182 2.00 18.57 7.94
N ILE A 183 2.04 17.81 6.83
CA ILE A 183 1.62 18.29 5.51
C ILE A 183 0.10 18.50 5.47
N VAL A 184 -0.67 17.55 6.01
CA VAL A 184 -2.16 17.60 5.96
C VAL A 184 -2.74 18.42 7.10
N LYS A 185 -1.93 18.78 8.12
CA LYS A 185 -2.33 19.51 9.33
C LYS A 185 -3.31 18.71 10.18
N ILE A 186 -3.01 17.43 10.39
CA ILE A 186 -3.78 16.55 11.27
C ILE A 186 -3.16 16.63 12.68
N PRO A 187 -3.95 16.89 13.75
CA PRO A 187 -3.38 17.18 15.07
C PRO A 187 -2.82 15.96 15.80
N ARG A 188 -3.21 14.74 15.43
CA ARG A 188 -2.78 13.51 16.09
C ARG A 188 -2.92 12.29 15.23
N ALA A 189 -2.18 11.23 15.56
CA ALA A 189 -2.35 9.88 15.00
C ALA A 189 -2.58 8.85 16.12
N ILE A 190 -3.25 7.77 15.77
CA ILE A 190 -3.43 6.56 16.58
C ILE A 190 -2.98 5.38 15.77
N ILE A 191 -2.08 4.56 16.30
CA ILE A 191 -1.67 3.29 15.68
C ILE A 191 -2.37 2.17 16.44
N ALA A 192 -3.30 1.49 15.78
CA ALA A 192 -4.00 0.34 16.32
C ALA A 192 -3.25 -0.94 15.97
N VAL A 193 -2.85 -1.72 16.98
CA VAL A 193 -2.20 -3.04 16.83
C VAL A 193 -2.85 -4.04 17.77
N LYS A 194 -2.80 -5.32 17.41
CA LYS A 194 -3.30 -6.37 18.32
C LYS A 194 -2.43 -6.46 19.57
N SER A 195 -3.07 -6.64 20.75
CA SER A 195 -2.38 -6.77 22.04
C SER A 195 -1.39 -7.95 22.09
N ASN A 196 -1.64 -9.00 21.31
CA ASN A 196 -0.75 -10.16 21.19
C ASN A 196 0.42 -9.97 20.20
N ASP A 197 0.47 -8.87 19.44
CA ASP A 197 1.62 -8.56 18.58
C ASP A 197 2.70 -7.80 19.34
N ILE A 198 3.29 -8.48 20.32
CA ILE A 198 4.29 -7.92 21.23
C ILE A 198 5.52 -7.38 20.47
N LYS A 199 5.88 -7.98 19.32
CA LYS A 199 7.05 -7.56 18.54
C LYS A 199 6.83 -6.17 17.94
N SER A 200 5.72 -5.96 17.23
CA SER A 200 5.37 -4.65 16.66
C SER A 200 5.19 -3.58 17.74
N ILE A 201 4.52 -3.92 18.85
CA ILE A 201 4.35 -3.01 20.01
C ILE A 201 5.72 -2.57 20.56
N ARG A 202 6.67 -3.49 20.75
CA ARG A 202 8.02 -3.16 21.23
C ARG A 202 8.78 -2.26 20.25
N MET A 203 8.65 -2.52 18.95
CA MET A 203 9.32 -1.72 17.91
C MET A 203 8.75 -0.30 17.89
N PHE A 204 7.43 -0.14 17.85
CA PHE A 204 6.82 1.20 17.93
C PHE A 204 7.19 1.92 19.23
N ASN A 205 7.09 1.28 20.39
CA ASN A 205 7.45 1.89 21.66
C ASN A 205 8.92 2.31 21.75
N LYS A 206 9.82 1.63 21.05
CA LYS A 206 11.24 2.02 20.96
C LYS A 206 11.39 3.38 20.26
N TYR A 207 10.68 3.59 19.17
CA TYR A 207 10.80 4.79 18.33
C TYR A 207 9.88 5.93 18.79
N ILE A 208 8.66 5.64 19.30
CA ILE A 208 7.72 6.66 19.82
C ILE A 208 8.34 7.50 20.96
N LYS A 209 9.21 6.92 21.79
CA LYS A 209 9.91 7.66 22.86
C LYS A 209 10.82 8.78 22.34
N THR A 210 11.17 8.75 21.06
CA THR A 210 11.95 9.79 20.38
C THR A 210 11.09 10.79 19.61
N CYS A 211 9.78 10.54 19.46
CA CYS A 211 8.83 11.36 18.72
C CYS A 211 7.88 12.08 19.67
N LEU A 212 7.69 13.39 19.47
CA LEU A 212 7.00 14.30 20.43
C LEU A 212 5.46 14.20 20.46
N LEU A 213 4.82 13.35 19.65
CA LEU A 213 3.37 13.46 19.35
C LEU A 213 2.51 12.21 19.57
N TYR A 214 3.01 11.11 20.17
CA TYR A 214 2.28 9.84 20.22
C TYR A 214 1.85 9.39 21.61
N THR A 215 0.57 9.02 21.73
CA THR A 215 0.05 8.17 22.79
C THR A 215 -0.33 6.83 22.19
N SER A 216 0.12 5.70 22.78
CA SER A 216 -0.25 4.35 22.37
C SER A 216 -1.29 3.79 23.32
N ASP A 217 -2.48 3.45 22.79
CA ASP A 217 -3.44 2.61 23.49
C ASP A 217 -3.47 1.24 22.81
N ALA A 218 -3.24 0.18 23.59
CA ALA A 218 -3.52 -1.18 23.16
C ALA A 218 -5.04 -1.39 23.25
N ALA A 219 -5.69 -1.67 22.12
CA ALA A 219 -7.09 -2.06 22.14
C ALA A 219 -7.19 -3.50 22.67
N ASP A 220 -7.66 -3.66 23.89
CA ASP A 220 -8.16 -4.95 24.39
C ASP A 220 -9.50 -5.21 23.70
N GLU A 221 -9.57 -6.29 22.89
CA GLU A 221 -10.85 -6.85 22.49
C GLU A 221 -11.44 -7.52 23.72
N GLU A 222 -12.22 -6.76 24.51
CA GLU A 222 -13.15 -7.37 25.46
C GLU A 222 -14.27 -8.04 24.68
N ASP A 223 -14.49 -9.28 25.05
CA ASP A 223 -15.50 -10.19 24.55
C ASP A 223 -16.92 -9.61 24.58
N SER A 224 -17.59 -9.63 23.45
CA SER A 224 -19.05 -9.69 23.37
C SER A 224 -19.46 -10.82 22.43
#